data_dd2a8fb47c06a097467575888dd20312
#
_entry.id   dd2a8fb47c06a097467575888dd20312
#
_cell.length_a   1.000
_cell.length_b   1.000
_cell.length_c   1.000
_cell.angle_alpha   90.00
_cell.angle_beta   90.00
_cell.angle_gamma   90.00
#
_symmetry.space_group_name_H-M   'P 1'
#
loop_
_entity.id
_entity.type
_entity.pdbx_description
1 polymer ?
#
loop_
_entity_poly.entity_id
_entity_poly.type
_entity_poly.pdbx_seq_one_letter_code
_entity_poly.pdbx_strand_id
1 'polypeptide(L)'
;MTDGRILIADDEPSVRDSVGYALEQEGFEVTLAVDGEDVEAKIGGSEKMPFDLLVLDIMMPGRSGLDICRDVRSRSPVPIILLTAKDAEVDKVVGLEVGADDYVTKPFSVRELLGRVRAQLRRRELDRASTNDEGKTIDAPPVRIDLARHLVTVRGEPVSLTRSEFQVLRLLADRPGQVFSRRDIMEELWQSEFSGDVRACDVHISNLRQKVERDPQEPELVLTVRGVGYKLAEAE
;
A
#
# COMPACT_ATOMS: atom_id res chain seq x y z
N MET A 1 1.30 1.50 -25.70
CA MET A 1 2.10 1.18 -24.50
C MET A 1 1.12 0.64 -23.50
N THR A 2 1.39 -0.48 -22.87
CA THR A 2 0.53 -1.04 -21.82
C THR A 2 0.73 -0.21 -20.55
N ASP A 3 -0.37 0.22 -19.91
CA ASP A 3 -0.33 1.08 -18.71
C ASP A 3 0.13 0.35 -17.42
N GLY A 4 0.50 -0.92 -17.51
CA GLY A 4 1.03 -1.76 -16.43
C GLY A 4 0.55 -3.20 -16.49
N ARG A 5 1.26 -4.10 -15.79
CA ARG A 5 0.95 -5.53 -15.69
C ARG A 5 0.31 -5.83 -14.35
N ILE A 6 -0.90 -6.37 -14.38
CA ILE A 6 -1.70 -6.62 -13.17
C ILE A 6 -1.98 -8.12 -13.06
N LEU A 7 -1.72 -8.70 -11.89
CA LEU A 7 -2.20 -10.03 -11.54
C LEU A 7 -3.50 -9.90 -10.73
N ILE A 8 -4.53 -10.66 -11.12
CA ILE A 8 -5.79 -10.79 -10.38
C ILE A 8 -5.93 -12.23 -9.96
N ALA A 9 -6.11 -12.44 -8.67
CA ALA A 9 -6.37 -13.75 -8.09
C ALA A 9 -7.68 -13.75 -7.32
N ASP A 10 -8.61 -14.60 -7.74
CA ASP A 10 -9.93 -14.78 -7.12
C ASP A 10 -10.44 -16.16 -7.52
N ASP A 11 -10.99 -16.95 -6.62
CA ASP A 11 -11.53 -18.28 -6.94
C ASP A 11 -12.89 -18.20 -7.65
N GLU A 12 -13.61 -17.08 -7.53
CA GLU A 12 -14.88 -16.83 -8.22
C GLU A 12 -14.65 -16.42 -9.69
N PRO A 13 -14.99 -17.26 -10.71
CA PRO A 13 -14.78 -16.90 -12.12
C PRO A 13 -15.49 -15.60 -12.52
N SER A 14 -16.69 -15.35 -12.01
CA SER A 14 -17.48 -14.16 -12.31
C SER A 14 -16.82 -12.85 -11.89
N VAL A 15 -16.14 -12.86 -10.74
CA VAL A 15 -15.38 -11.72 -10.23
C VAL A 15 -14.11 -11.55 -11.07
N ARG A 16 -13.34 -12.62 -11.21
CA ARG A 16 -12.08 -12.63 -11.94
C ARG A 16 -12.23 -12.17 -13.39
N ASP A 17 -13.23 -12.71 -14.11
CA ASP A 17 -13.44 -12.40 -15.52
C ASP A 17 -13.97 -10.96 -15.71
N SER A 18 -14.90 -10.51 -14.87
CA SER A 18 -15.45 -9.15 -14.97
C SER A 18 -14.43 -8.07 -14.62
N VAL A 19 -13.60 -8.30 -13.61
CA VAL A 19 -12.54 -7.38 -13.22
C VAL A 19 -11.42 -7.40 -14.27
N GLY A 20 -11.02 -8.58 -14.74
CA GLY A 20 -10.02 -8.75 -15.77
C GLY A 20 -10.39 -8.00 -17.05
N TYR A 21 -11.60 -8.25 -17.57
CA TYR A 21 -12.09 -7.56 -18.74
C TYR A 21 -12.10 -6.04 -18.59
N ALA A 22 -12.55 -5.54 -17.43
CA ALA A 22 -12.61 -4.10 -17.22
C ALA A 22 -11.22 -3.44 -17.17
N LEU A 23 -10.22 -4.12 -16.59
CA LEU A 23 -8.85 -3.64 -16.57
C LEU A 23 -8.19 -3.69 -17.97
N GLU A 24 -8.47 -4.72 -18.76
CA GLU A 24 -8.01 -4.80 -20.16
C GLU A 24 -8.59 -3.66 -21.02
N GLN A 25 -9.87 -3.30 -20.81
CA GLN A 25 -10.49 -2.14 -21.49
C GLN A 25 -9.83 -0.81 -21.12
N GLU A 26 -9.19 -0.72 -19.97
CA GLU A 26 -8.41 0.44 -19.54
C GLU A 26 -6.95 0.42 -20.03
N GLY A 27 -6.54 -0.59 -20.82
CA GLY A 27 -5.22 -0.69 -21.41
C GLY A 27 -4.18 -1.44 -20.58
N PHE A 28 -4.57 -2.08 -19.46
CA PHE A 28 -3.67 -2.89 -18.65
C PHE A 28 -3.45 -4.28 -19.24
N GLU A 29 -2.26 -4.84 -19.06
CA GLU A 29 -1.98 -6.25 -19.30
C GLU A 29 -2.39 -7.07 -18.07
N VAL A 30 -3.39 -7.94 -18.22
CA VAL A 30 -3.98 -8.67 -17.11
C VAL A 30 -3.58 -10.14 -17.14
N THR A 31 -3.15 -10.65 -16.00
CA THR A 31 -2.92 -12.09 -15.77
C THR A 31 -3.90 -12.55 -14.70
N LEU A 32 -4.70 -13.57 -15.01
CA LEU A 32 -5.69 -14.14 -14.09
C LEU A 32 -5.08 -15.36 -13.37
N ALA A 33 -5.35 -15.49 -12.08
CA ALA A 33 -5.00 -16.64 -11.26
C ALA A 33 -6.26 -17.18 -10.55
N VAL A 34 -6.38 -18.50 -10.42
CA VAL A 34 -7.58 -19.16 -9.89
C VAL A 34 -7.49 -19.50 -8.40
N ASP A 35 -6.27 -19.57 -7.87
CA ASP A 35 -5.97 -19.88 -6.47
C ASP A 35 -4.57 -19.42 -6.10
N GLY A 36 -4.18 -19.68 -4.85
CA GLY A 36 -2.88 -19.27 -4.33
C GLY A 36 -1.69 -19.98 -4.96
N GLU A 37 -1.83 -21.22 -5.38
CA GLU A 37 -0.77 -21.98 -6.04
C GLU A 37 -0.52 -21.44 -7.45
N ASP A 38 -1.58 -21.09 -8.16
CA ASP A 38 -1.51 -20.46 -9.48
C ASP A 38 -0.86 -19.07 -9.41
N VAL A 39 -1.13 -18.31 -8.35
CA VAL A 39 -0.44 -17.03 -8.09
C VAL A 39 1.06 -17.27 -7.95
N GLU A 40 1.47 -18.23 -7.14
CA GLU A 40 2.89 -18.53 -6.93
C GLU A 40 3.59 -18.97 -8.21
N ALA A 41 2.95 -19.83 -9.01
CA ALA A 41 3.48 -20.23 -10.30
C ALA A 41 3.69 -19.03 -11.25
N LYS A 42 2.79 -18.04 -11.23
CA LYS A 42 2.85 -16.85 -12.09
C LYS A 42 3.80 -15.77 -11.58
N ILE A 43 3.94 -15.63 -10.27
CA ILE A 43 4.94 -14.72 -9.68
C ILE A 43 6.35 -15.29 -9.90
N GLY A 44 6.49 -16.62 -9.91
CA GLY A 44 7.72 -17.34 -10.21
C GLY A 44 8.85 -17.07 -9.24
N GLY A 45 9.93 -17.85 -9.36
CA GLY A 45 11.19 -17.66 -8.63
C GLY A 45 12.08 -16.54 -9.21
N SER A 46 11.52 -15.59 -9.94
CA SER A 46 12.25 -14.48 -10.54
C SER A 46 12.76 -13.52 -9.46
N GLU A 47 14.01 -13.08 -9.56
CA GLU A 47 14.56 -12.04 -8.67
C GLU A 47 13.76 -10.72 -8.74
N LYS A 48 13.02 -10.49 -9.83
CA LYS A 48 12.23 -9.29 -10.04
C LYS A 48 10.75 -9.62 -10.21
N MET A 49 9.90 -8.97 -9.44
CA MET A 49 8.45 -9.06 -9.54
C MET A 49 7.97 -8.77 -10.98
N PRO A 50 7.29 -9.72 -11.66
CA PRO A 50 6.86 -9.55 -13.04
C PRO A 50 5.65 -8.63 -13.20
N PHE A 51 4.96 -8.30 -12.12
CA PHE A 51 3.76 -7.49 -12.10
C PHE A 51 4.01 -6.10 -11.48
N ASP A 52 3.16 -5.16 -11.87
CA ASP A 52 3.19 -3.78 -11.40
C ASP A 52 2.18 -3.55 -10.28
N LEU A 53 1.18 -4.44 -10.14
CA LEU A 53 0.18 -4.46 -9.07
C LEU A 53 -0.41 -5.87 -8.94
N LEU A 54 -0.76 -6.26 -7.71
CA LEU A 54 -1.48 -7.49 -7.40
C LEU A 54 -2.85 -7.16 -6.82
N VAL A 55 -3.88 -7.84 -7.29
CA VAL A 55 -5.23 -7.87 -6.69
C VAL A 55 -5.48 -9.30 -6.23
N LEU A 56 -5.63 -9.53 -4.93
CA LEU A 56 -5.70 -10.86 -4.35
C LEU A 56 -6.95 -11.01 -3.49
N ASP A 57 -7.77 -12.01 -3.77
CA ASP A 57 -8.79 -12.42 -2.81
C ASP A 57 -8.15 -13.04 -1.58
N ILE A 58 -8.63 -12.66 -0.40
CA ILE A 58 -8.17 -13.26 0.87
C ILE A 58 -8.56 -14.73 0.95
N MET A 59 -9.78 -15.06 0.54
CA MET A 59 -10.39 -16.37 0.73
C MET A 59 -10.25 -17.24 -0.52
N MET A 60 -9.03 -17.67 -0.83
CA MET A 60 -8.77 -18.60 -1.93
C MET A 60 -8.47 -20.00 -1.42
N PRO A 61 -8.78 -21.07 -2.20
CA PRO A 61 -8.35 -22.43 -1.89
C PRO A 61 -6.83 -22.55 -1.80
N GLY A 62 -6.34 -23.44 -0.93
CA GLY A 62 -4.91 -23.66 -0.73
C GLY A 62 -4.27 -22.52 0.06
N ARG A 63 -3.46 -21.70 -0.57
CA ARG A 63 -2.83 -20.53 0.06
C ARG A 63 -3.74 -19.31 0.01
N SER A 64 -3.94 -18.70 1.16
CA SER A 64 -4.75 -17.47 1.27
C SER A 64 -4.06 -16.25 0.64
N GLY A 65 -4.84 -15.24 0.24
CA GLY A 65 -4.29 -13.97 -0.23
C GLY A 65 -3.44 -13.26 0.82
N LEU A 66 -3.70 -13.47 2.12
CA LEU A 66 -2.89 -12.94 3.23
C LEU A 66 -1.50 -13.59 3.29
N ASP A 67 -1.42 -14.91 3.09
CA ASP A 67 -0.14 -15.61 3.09
C ASP A 67 0.72 -15.19 1.90
N ILE A 68 0.10 -15.04 0.73
CA ILE A 68 0.76 -14.53 -0.47
C ILE A 68 1.23 -13.09 -0.25
N CYS A 69 0.39 -12.25 0.33
CA CYS A 69 0.74 -10.86 0.64
C CYS A 69 1.99 -10.80 1.53
N ARG A 70 2.03 -11.59 2.61
CA ARG A 70 3.19 -11.67 3.52
C ARG A 70 4.47 -12.08 2.80
N ASP A 71 4.40 -13.12 1.99
CA ASP A 71 5.55 -13.64 1.25
C ASP A 71 6.04 -12.63 0.20
N VAL A 72 5.14 -11.99 -0.52
CA VAL A 72 5.50 -10.95 -1.48
C VAL A 72 6.17 -9.76 -0.79
N ARG A 73 5.65 -9.34 0.36
CA ARG A 73 6.22 -8.20 1.11
C ARG A 73 7.63 -8.45 1.63
N SER A 74 7.99 -9.70 1.90
CA SER A 74 9.37 -10.03 2.31
C SER A 74 10.41 -9.75 1.22
N ARG A 75 9.99 -9.65 -0.07
CA ARG A 75 10.88 -9.57 -1.23
C ARG A 75 10.56 -8.48 -2.25
N SER A 76 9.39 -7.83 -2.15
CA SER A 76 8.96 -6.86 -3.15
C SER A 76 8.07 -5.75 -2.58
N PRO A 77 8.27 -4.49 -2.97
CA PRO A 77 7.40 -3.37 -2.63
C PRO A 77 6.23 -3.19 -3.62
N VAL A 78 5.91 -4.21 -4.44
CA VAL A 78 4.81 -4.13 -5.41
C VAL A 78 3.49 -3.80 -4.71
N PRO A 79 2.65 -2.89 -5.22
CA PRO A 79 1.35 -2.60 -4.63
C PRO A 79 0.46 -3.83 -4.58
N ILE A 80 -0.21 -4.06 -3.44
CA ILE A 80 -1.17 -5.15 -3.24
C ILE A 80 -2.50 -4.59 -2.76
N ILE A 81 -3.57 -4.91 -3.49
CA ILE A 81 -4.96 -4.68 -3.08
C ILE A 81 -5.55 -6.02 -2.68
N LEU A 82 -6.08 -6.12 -1.46
CA LEU A 82 -6.80 -7.31 -0.99
C LEU A 82 -8.30 -7.19 -1.25
N LEU A 83 -8.91 -8.25 -1.74
CA LEU A 83 -10.38 -8.39 -1.78
C LEU A 83 -10.82 -9.17 -0.55
N THR A 84 -11.80 -8.65 0.18
CA THR A 84 -12.25 -9.25 1.45
C THR A 84 -13.78 -9.28 1.56
N ALA A 85 -14.32 -10.25 2.30
CA ALA A 85 -15.75 -10.30 2.59
C ALA A 85 -16.18 -9.15 3.52
N LYS A 86 -17.44 -8.71 3.39
CA LYS A 86 -18.00 -7.56 4.11
C LYS A 86 -17.96 -7.69 5.64
N ASP A 87 -18.09 -8.91 6.15
CA ASP A 87 -18.23 -9.19 7.58
C ASP A 87 -16.90 -9.46 8.29
N ALA A 88 -15.79 -9.42 7.56
CA ALA A 88 -14.46 -9.70 8.07
C ALA A 88 -13.73 -8.40 8.48
N GLU A 89 -14.21 -7.67 9.52
CA GLU A 89 -13.47 -6.52 10.06
C GLU A 89 -12.06 -6.92 10.52
N VAL A 90 -11.92 -8.15 11.01
CA VAL A 90 -10.63 -8.71 11.42
C VAL A 90 -9.71 -8.88 10.22
N ASP A 91 -10.20 -9.38 9.08
CA ASP A 91 -9.40 -9.60 7.87
C ASP A 91 -8.87 -8.30 7.26
N LYS A 92 -9.61 -7.19 7.40
CA LYS A 92 -9.18 -5.85 6.93
C LYS A 92 -7.97 -5.35 7.72
N VAL A 93 -8.03 -5.46 9.04
CA VAL A 93 -6.94 -5.07 9.94
C VAL A 93 -5.74 -5.99 9.70
N VAL A 94 -5.96 -7.30 9.71
CA VAL A 94 -4.90 -8.30 9.47
C VAL A 94 -4.28 -8.13 8.08
N GLY A 95 -5.09 -7.86 7.04
CA GLY A 95 -4.58 -7.67 5.67
C GLY A 95 -3.62 -6.47 5.55
N LEU A 96 -3.97 -5.34 6.17
CA LEU A 96 -3.10 -4.18 6.20
C LEU A 96 -1.89 -4.38 7.13
N GLU A 97 -2.05 -5.07 8.28
CA GLU A 97 -0.94 -5.44 9.18
C GLU A 97 0.09 -6.34 8.47
N VAL A 98 -0.37 -7.21 7.56
CA VAL A 98 0.50 -8.07 6.74
C VAL A 98 1.23 -7.27 5.64
N GLY A 99 0.84 -6.01 5.42
CA GLY A 99 1.53 -5.10 4.51
C GLY A 99 0.83 -4.87 3.17
N ALA A 100 -0.46 -5.16 3.05
CA ALA A 100 -1.23 -4.71 1.89
C ALA A 100 -1.30 -3.18 1.83
N ASP A 101 -1.36 -2.63 0.62
CA ASP A 101 -1.47 -1.18 0.43
C ASP A 101 -2.91 -0.71 0.48
N ASP A 102 -3.86 -1.60 0.18
CA ASP A 102 -5.29 -1.33 0.22
C ASP A 102 -6.13 -2.59 0.33
N TYR A 103 -7.43 -2.40 0.63
CA TYR A 103 -8.42 -3.47 0.57
C TYR A 103 -9.75 -2.99 -0.04
N VAL A 104 -10.48 -3.91 -0.62
CA VAL A 104 -11.82 -3.70 -1.18
C VAL A 104 -12.76 -4.76 -0.65
N THR A 105 -13.91 -4.35 -0.12
CA THR A 105 -14.88 -5.29 0.45
C THR A 105 -15.87 -5.79 -0.59
N LYS A 106 -16.04 -7.10 -0.69
CA LYS A 106 -17.10 -7.73 -1.49
C LYS A 106 -18.48 -7.59 -0.80
N PRO A 107 -19.55 -7.25 -1.52
CA PRO A 107 -19.56 -6.92 -2.94
C PRO A 107 -19.06 -5.49 -3.22
N PHE A 108 -18.28 -5.32 -4.25
CA PHE A 108 -17.76 -4.04 -4.69
C PHE A 108 -18.21 -3.68 -6.11
N SER A 109 -18.14 -2.42 -6.47
CA SER A 109 -18.30 -2.04 -7.87
C SER A 109 -16.96 -2.16 -8.62
N VAL A 110 -16.98 -2.68 -9.85
CA VAL A 110 -15.80 -2.74 -10.70
C VAL A 110 -15.17 -1.35 -10.86
N ARG A 111 -16.01 -0.30 -10.94
CA ARG A 111 -15.54 1.09 -11.02
C ARG A 111 -14.75 1.53 -9.79
N GLU A 112 -15.14 1.08 -8.61
CA GLU A 112 -14.40 1.35 -7.37
C GLU A 112 -12.99 0.72 -7.44
N LEU A 113 -12.92 -0.58 -7.78
CA LEU A 113 -11.65 -1.29 -7.89
C LEU A 113 -10.74 -0.67 -8.96
N LEU A 114 -11.28 -0.31 -10.13
CA LEU A 114 -10.54 0.41 -11.17
C LEU A 114 -9.95 1.73 -10.66
N GLY A 115 -10.72 2.52 -9.91
CA GLY A 115 -10.24 3.76 -9.29
C GLY A 115 -9.04 3.52 -8.37
N ARG A 116 -9.10 2.45 -7.56
CA ARG A 116 -8.04 2.06 -6.64
C ARG A 116 -6.79 1.57 -7.37
N VAL A 117 -6.95 0.72 -8.38
CA VAL A 117 -5.85 0.24 -9.23
C VAL A 117 -5.11 1.42 -9.90
N ARG A 118 -5.86 2.35 -10.52
CA ARG A 118 -5.28 3.55 -11.14
C ARG A 118 -4.52 4.41 -10.12
N ALA A 119 -5.08 4.60 -8.93
CA ALA A 119 -4.44 5.36 -7.86
C ALA A 119 -3.09 4.72 -7.46
N GLN A 120 -3.04 3.40 -7.30
CA GLN A 120 -1.82 2.69 -6.94
C GLN A 120 -0.75 2.74 -8.05
N LEU A 121 -1.14 2.58 -9.32
CA LEU A 121 -0.20 2.60 -10.45
C LEU A 121 0.30 4.00 -10.78
N ARG A 122 -0.56 5.02 -10.77
CA ARG A 122 -0.17 6.43 -10.99
C ARG A 122 0.91 6.88 -10.00
N ARG A 123 0.80 6.48 -8.74
CA ARG A 123 1.83 6.75 -7.74
C ARG A 123 3.18 6.17 -8.11
N ARG A 124 3.20 4.95 -8.67
CA ARG A 124 4.43 4.31 -9.13
C ARG A 124 5.09 5.10 -10.28
N GLU A 125 4.32 5.70 -11.15
CA GLU A 125 4.83 6.55 -12.23
C GLU A 125 5.35 7.88 -11.70
N LEU A 126 4.65 8.52 -10.76
CA LEU A 126 5.11 9.75 -10.12
C LEU A 126 6.41 9.53 -9.35
N ASP A 127 6.53 8.43 -8.64
CA ASP A 127 7.77 8.08 -7.94
C ASP A 127 8.92 7.80 -8.92
N ARG A 128 8.64 7.22 -10.10
CA ARG A 128 9.62 7.05 -11.18
C ARG A 128 9.95 8.38 -11.90
N ALA A 129 8.96 9.25 -12.06
CA ALA A 129 9.14 10.56 -12.68
C ALA A 129 9.83 11.56 -11.76
N SER A 130 9.80 11.35 -10.44
CA SER A 130 10.52 12.12 -9.43
C SER A 130 12.05 11.97 -9.51
N THR A 131 12.58 11.28 -10.54
CA THR A 131 14.00 11.37 -10.93
C THR A 131 14.45 12.79 -11.26
N ASN A 132 13.53 13.74 -11.42
CA ASN A 132 13.85 15.18 -11.46
C ASN A 132 14.09 15.81 -10.06
N ASP A 133 13.88 15.07 -8.97
CA ASP A 133 14.20 15.46 -7.60
C ASP A 133 15.65 15.07 -7.21
N GLU A 134 16.59 15.06 -8.19
CA GLU A 134 18.01 14.83 -7.90
C GLU A 134 18.47 15.78 -6.78
N GLY A 135 18.74 15.17 -5.61
CA GLY A 135 19.21 15.89 -4.42
C GLY A 135 18.14 16.39 -3.47
N LYS A 136 16.84 16.15 -3.72
CA LYS A 136 15.79 16.56 -2.79
C LYS A 136 15.64 15.56 -1.65
N THR A 137 16.02 16.02 -0.47
CA THR A 137 15.89 15.27 0.79
C THR A 137 14.94 16.01 1.72
N ILE A 138 14.11 15.28 2.44
CA ILE A 138 13.39 15.79 3.61
C ILE A 138 14.24 15.43 4.81
N ASP A 139 14.66 16.46 5.55
CA ASP A 139 15.45 16.32 6.75
C ASP A 139 14.60 16.78 7.96
N ALA A 140 14.04 15.81 8.67
CA ALA A 140 13.20 15.99 9.85
C ALA A 140 13.76 15.12 10.98
N PRO A 141 14.89 15.49 11.59
CA PRO A 141 15.58 14.64 12.54
C PRO A 141 14.66 14.07 13.64
N PRO A 142 14.80 12.79 13.97
CA PRO A 142 15.83 11.84 13.53
C PRO A 142 15.49 11.09 12.23
N VAL A 143 14.47 11.53 11.47
CA VAL A 143 14.05 10.96 10.18
C VAL A 143 14.70 11.72 9.03
N ARG A 144 15.22 11.00 8.05
CA ARG A 144 15.72 11.56 6.78
C ARG A 144 15.21 10.73 5.61
N ILE A 145 14.68 11.40 4.59
CA ILE A 145 14.09 10.78 3.40
C ILE A 145 14.80 11.29 2.16
N ASP A 146 15.43 10.41 1.40
CA ASP A 146 15.91 10.67 0.05
C ASP A 146 14.78 10.35 -0.93
N LEU A 147 14.16 11.40 -1.48
CA LEU A 147 12.99 11.24 -2.35
C LEU A 147 13.36 10.59 -3.69
N ALA A 148 14.54 10.91 -4.25
CA ALA A 148 14.98 10.37 -5.53
C ALA A 148 15.28 8.87 -5.48
N ARG A 149 15.83 8.41 -4.35
CA ARG A 149 16.22 7.01 -4.14
C ARG A 149 15.18 6.20 -3.39
N HIS A 150 14.10 6.84 -2.90
CA HIS A 150 13.12 6.21 -2.00
C HIS A 150 13.77 5.56 -0.76
N LEU A 151 14.83 6.19 -0.23
CA LEU A 151 15.52 5.71 0.94
C LEU A 151 15.11 6.49 2.17
N VAL A 152 14.86 5.76 3.24
CA VAL A 152 14.53 6.33 4.54
C VAL A 152 15.59 5.89 5.54
N THR A 153 16.08 6.83 6.33
CA THR A 153 16.90 6.53 7.51
C THR A 153 16.22 7.12 8.73
N VAL A 154 16.23 6.36 9.81
CA VAL A 154 15.74 6.81 11.12
C VAL A 154 16.88 6.63 12.13
N ARG A 155 17.26 7.69 12.81
CA ARG A 155 18.42 7.68 13.72
C ARG A 155 19.73 7.20 13.06
N GLY A 156 19.85 7.46 11.74
CA GLY A 156 21.02 7.04 10.94
C GLY A 156 20.93 5.62 10.37
N GLU A 157 19.98 4.81 10.80
CA GLU A 157 19.81 3.44 10.33
C GLU A 157 18.81 3.37 9.16
N PRO A 158 19.06 2.58 8.11
CA PRO A 158 18.16 2.43 6.99
C PRO A 158 16.89 1.67 7.40
N VAL A 159 15.74 2.16 6.97
CA VAL A 159 14.44 1.54 7.24
C VAL A 159 13.74 1.19 5.93
N SER A 160 13.32 -0.07 5.81
CA SER A 160 12.56 -0.55 4.65
C SER A 160 11.06 -0.35 4.86
N LEU A 161 10.47 0.55 4.10
CA LEU A 161 9.04 0.86 4.16
C LEU A 161 8.31 0.31 2.93
N THR A 162 7.05 -0.09 3.13
CA THR A 162 6.14 -0.26 2.00
C THR A 162 5.87 1.11 1.37
N ARG A 163 5.26 1.10 0.20
CA ARG A 163 4.95 2.33 -0.51
C ARG A 163 4.00 3.23 0.28
N SER A 164 2.93 2.67 0.84
CA SER A 164 1.97 3.42 1.64
C SER A 164 2.60 4.00 2.91
N GLU A 165 3.44 3.22 3.60
CA GLU A 165 4.19 3.70 4.76
C GLU A 165 5.16 4.83 4.42
N PHE A 166 5.87 4.71 3.29
CA PHE A 166 6.76 5.76 2.80
C PHE A 166 6.01 7.06 2.54
N GLN A 167 4.84 7.00 1.91
CA GLN A 167 4.03 8.19 1.63
C GLN A 167 3.47 8.83 2.88
N VAL A 168 3.00 8.02 3.84
CA VAL A 168 2.56 8.53 5.14
C VAL A 168 3.72 9.24 5.84
N LEU A 169 4.89 8.59 5.92
CA LEU A 169 6.04 9.21 6.57
C LEU A 169 6.50 10.48 5.84
N ARG A 170 6.50 10.47 4.50
CA ARG A 170 6.83 11.65 3.69
C ARG A 170 5.88 12.80 4.00
N LEU A 171 4.56 12.57 3.99
CA LEU A 171 3.56 13.58 4.30
C LEU A 171 3.79 14.22 5.68
N LEU A 172 4.02 13.37 6.69
CA LEU A 172 4.24 13.85 8.06
C LEU A 172 5.59 14.57 8.22
N ALA A 173 6.64 14.09 7.53
CA ALA A 173 7.99 14.65 7.60
C ALA A 173 8.19 15.92 6.78
N ASP A 174 7.37 16.16 5.76
CA ASP A 174 7.39 17.41 4.99
C ASP A 174 6.98 18.62 5.86
N ARG A 175 6.18 18.39 6.90
CA ARG A 175 5.71 19.42 7.83
C ARG A 175 5.69 18.91 9.28
N PRO A 176 6.85 18.75 9.92
CA PRO A 176 6.93 18.31 11.31
C PRO A 176 6.08 19.22 12.22
N GLY A 177 5.44 18.63 13.23
CA GLY A 177 4.53 19.35 14.15
C GLY A 177 3.13 19.57 13.62
N GLN A 178 2.93 19.64 12.29
CA GLN A 178 1.59 19.78 11.71
C GLN A 178 0.76 18.52 11.95
N VAL A 179 -0.47 18.70 12.41
CA VAL A 179 -1.44 17.60 12.57
C VAL A 179 -2.18 17.37 11.27
N PHE A 180 -2.18 16.14 10.79
CA PHE A 180 -2.98 15.66 9.67
C PHE A 180 -4.12 14.81 10.18
N SER A 181 -5.35 15.08 9.75
CA SER A 181 -6.47 14.20 10.06
C SER A 181 -6.31 12.85 9.38
N ARG A 182 -7.03 11.84 9.88
CA ARG A 182 -7.07 10.52 9.22
C ARG A 182 -7.50 10.62 7.77
N ARG A 183 -8.44 11.52 7.50
CA ARG A 183 -8.93 11.78 6.15
C ARG A 183 -7.86 12.40 5.26
N ASP A 184 -7.13 13.42 5.75
CA ASP A 184 -6.06 14.06 4.98
C ASP A 184 -4.97 13.05 4.59
N ILE A 185 -4.59 12.16 5.53
CA ILE A 185 -3.63 11.09 5.28
C ILE A 185 -4.16 10.12 4.20
N MET A 186 -5.42 9.72 4.29
CA MET A 186 -6.01 8.82 3.32
C MET A 186 -6.21 9.49 1.96
N GLU A 187 -6.59 10.76 1.89
CA GLU A 187 -6.70 11.53 0.64
C GLU A 187 -5.32 11.66 -0.03
N GLU A 188 -4.25 11.91 0.73
CA GLU A 188 -2.89 11.89 0.20
C GLU A 188 -2.51 10.51 -0.32
N LEU A 189 -2.82 9.44 0.42
CA LEU A 189 -2.59 8.07 -0.01
C LEU A 189 -3.37 7.71 -1.29
N TRP A 190 -4.54 8.26 -1.53
CA TRP A 190 -5.40 7.94 -2.68
C TRP A 190 -5.33 8.97 -3.79
N GLN A 191 -4.80 10.19 -3.53
CA GLN A 191 -4.78 11.35 -4.44
C GLN A 191 -6.13 11.62 -5.13
N SER A 192 -7.21 11.38 -4.42
CA SER A 192 -8.60 11.56 -4.87
C SER A 192 -9.50 11.72 -3.67
N GLU A 193 -10.75 12.13 -3.87
CA GLU A 193 -11.75 12.11 -2.81
C GLU A 193 -11.86 10.68 -2.24
N PHE A 194 -11.38 10.52 -1.02
CA PHE A 194 -11.39 9.24 -0.34
C PHE A 194 -12.81 8.89 0.11
N SER A 195 -13.38 7.84 -0.47
CA SER A 195 -14.70 7.30 -0.12
C SER A 195 -14.64 6.02 0.72
N GLY A 196 -13.43 5.61 1.14
CA GLY A 196 -13.19 4.37 1.88
C GLY A 196 -13.27 4.51 3.40
N ASP A 197 -12.82 3.47 4.11
CA ASP A 197 -12.79 3.43 5.57
C ASP A 197 -11.56 4.16 6.11
N VAL A 198 -11.77 5.31 6.76
CA VAL A 198 -10.69 6.09 7.39
C VAL A 198 -9.93 5.34 8.49
N ARG A 199 -10.48 4.23 9.00
CA ARG A 199 -9.80 3.36 9.98
C ARG A 199 -8.57 2.67 9.39
N ALA A 200 -8.48 2.50 8.06
CA ALA A 200 -7.28 2.03 7.39
C ALA A 200 -6.04 2.89 7.69
N CYS A 201 -6.24 4.19 7.93
CA CYS A 201 -5.18 5.08 8.35
C CYS A 201 -4.48 4.59 9.63
N ASP A 202 -5.26 4.15 10.64
CA ASP A 202 -4.71 3.72 11.93
C ASP A 202 -3.80 2.50 11.77
N VAL A 203 -4.11 1.61 10.81
CA VAL A 203 -3.29 0.42 10.50
C VAL A 203 -2.01 0.82 9.79
N HIS A 204 -2.06 1.72 8.79
CA HIS A 204 -0.84 2.24 8.15
C HIS A 204 0.08 2.94 9.16
N ILE A 205 -0.48 3.70 10.09
CA ILE A 205 0.29 4.32 11.18
C ILE A 205 0.88 3.27 12.12
N SER A 206 0.12 2.24 12.48
CA SER A 206 0.61 1.14 13.34
C SER A 206 1.81 0.43 12.69
N ASN A 207 1.69 0.06 11.40
CA ASN A 207 2.76 -0.58 10.65
C ASN A 207 4.00 0.31 10.51
N LEU A 208 3.78 1.60 10.24
CA LEU A 208 4.87 2.57 10.18
C LEU A 208 5.61 2.64 11.52
N ARG A 209 4.88 2.74 12.64
CA ARG A 209 5.47 2.76 13.98
C ARG A 209 6.32 1.54 14.28
N GLN A 210 5.88 0.34 13.89
CA GLN A 210 6.67 -0.88 14.08
C GLN A 210 8.04 -0.83 13.42
N LYS A 211 8.22 0.02 12.41
CA LYS A 211 9.47 0.14 11.65
C LYS A 211 10.32 1.35 12.06
N VAL A 212 9.69 2.45 12.50
CA VAL A 212 10.39 3.70 12.76
C VAL A 212 10.56 4.04 14.25
N GLU A 213 9.71 3.49 15.11
CA GLU A 213 9.78 3.73 16.57
C GLU A 213 10.74 2.75 17.25
N ARG A 214 11.26 3.12 18.43
CA ARG A 214 11.95 2.20 19.32
C ARG A 214 10.98 1.27 20.02
N ASP A 215 9.89 1.84 20.51
CA ASP A 215 8.74 1.13 21.09
C ASP A 215 7.46 1.63 20.40
N PRO A 216 6.81 0.78 19.57
CA PRO A 216 5.55 1.15 18.91
C PRO A 216 4.40 1.47 19.87
N GLN A 217 4.47 0.99 21.13
CA GLN A 217 3.46 1.25 22.17
C GLN A 217 3.65 2.63 22.82
N GLU A 218 4.90 3.13 22.85
CA GLU A 218 5.26 4.45 23.34
C GLU A 218 5.91 5.30 22.24
N PRO A 219 5.14 5.70 21.20
CA PRO A 219 5.68 6.36 20.01
C PRO A 219 6.23 7.75 20.34
N GLU A 220 7.47 8.02 19.92
CA GLU A 220 8.18 9.29 20.07
C GLU A 220 8.18 10.12 18.78
N LEU A 221 8.10 9.46 17.61
CA LEU A 221 8.20 10.11 16.29
C LEU A 221 6.83 10.37 15.69
N VAL A 222 6.02 9.33 15.52
CA VAL A 222 4.68 9.44 14.92
C VAL A 222 3.65 9.55 16.04
N LEU A 223 3.32 10.77 16.40
CA LEU A 223 2.48 11.07 17.57
C LEU A 223 0.99 11.05 17.21
N THR A 224 0.16 10.54 18.13
CA THR A 224 -1.30 10.61 18.03
C THR A 224 -1.82 11.89 18.68
N VAL A 225 -2.58 12.68 17.92
CA VAL A 225 -3.38 13.79 18.46
C VAL A 225 -4.82 13.28 18.62
N ARG A 226 -5.21 12.97 19.85
CA ARG A 226 -6.50 12.33 20.18
C ARG A 226 -7.67 13.12 19.59
N GLY A 227 -8.59 12.42 18.91
CA GLY A 227 -9.77 13.00 18.28
C GLY A 227 -9.49 13.77 16.98
N VAL A 228 -8.22 13.98 16.57
CA VAL A 228 -7.85 14.72 15.37
C VAL A 228 -7.14 13.82 14.36
N GLY A 229 -5.95 13.31 14.66
CA GLY A 229 -5.16 12.54 13.70
C GLY A 229 -3.73 12.29 14.19
N TYR A 230 -2.76 12.49 13.29
CA TYR A 230 -1.36 12.17 13.53
C TYR A 230 -0.42 13.29 13.09
N LYS A 231 0.76 13.34 13.68
CA LYS A 231 1.84 14.26 13.29
C LYS A 231 3.21 13.61 13.49
N LEU A 232 4.22 14.10 12.79
CA LEU A 232 5.61 13.83 13.17
C LEU A 232 6.01 14.79 14.30
N ALA A 233 6.77 14.29 15.27
CA ALA A 233 7.35 15.13 16.31
C ALA A 233 8.27 16.20 15.66
N GLU A 234 8.33 17.39 16.26
CA GLU A 234 9.34 18.40 15.91
C GLU A 234 10.69 18.00 16.53
N ALA A 235 11.78 18.23 15.81
CA ALA A 235 13.11 18.14 16.43
C ALA A 235 13.25 19.26 17.45
N GLU A 236 13.67 18.90 18.67
CA GLU A 236 14.06 19.88 19.71
C GLU A 236 15.33 20.64 19.32
#